data_3d19cbacfa0b01575afac4ebf3157251
#
_entry.id   3d19cbacfa0b01575afac4ebf3157251
#
_cell.length_a   1.000
_cell.length_b   1.000
_cell.length_c   1.000
_cell.angle_alpha   90.00
_cell.angle_beta   90.00
_cell.angle_gamma   90.00
#
_symmetry.space_group_name_H-M   'P 1'
#
loop_
_entity.id
_entity.type
_entity.pdbx_description
1 polymer ?
#
loop_
_entity_poly.entity_id
_entity_poly.type
_entity_poly.pdbx_seq_one_letter_code
_entity_poly.pdbx_strand_id
1 'polypeptide(L)'
;LKGKVAICTGSGRQQGLGAAILRRLAAEGCDVVVSDLGTPDHLLSQGDIGATDEMQSVAAELRSTGVRVLVVPCDVRNEASVQELIARTVAEFGRLDILVNNAGVGYMLKPFIDATLEEWQLVLDVNLTGAFLCSKHAARQMRSAGQGGRIINIASQAAKSGFAHLAAYVASKHGMVGFTRSIAIELGGDGITVNAVCPNHVTTGLGAKQNEYYAKVRGLTMEQFMAAMRQRIPLGRPGMPEDTAAAVAFLASDDARYITGEAMNVSGGEENH
;
A
#
# COMPACT_ATOMS: atom_id res chain seq x y z
N LEU A 1 -5.77 3.69 -18.31
CA LEU A 1 -6.74 3.63 -17.20
C LEU A 1 -7.83 4.71 -17.30
N LYS A 2 -7.91 5.39 -18.44
CA LYS A 2 -8.86 6.48 -18.68
C LYS A 2 -10.31 6.04 -18.37
N GLY A 3 -11.01 6.85 -17.57
CA GLY A 3 -12.40 6.60 -17.17
C GLY A 3 -12.58 5.55 -16.06
N LYS A 4 -11.51 5.03 -15.51
CA LYS A 4 -11.51 4.18 -14.29
C LYS A 4 -11.42 5.04 -13.03
N VAL A 5 -11.84 4.49 -11.90
CA VAL A 5 -11.79 5.14 -10.58
C VAL A 5 -10.99 4.26 -9.62
N ALA A 6 -9.98 4.86 -8.98
CA ALA A 6 -9.09 4.17 -8.07
C ALA A 6 -9.13 4.77 -6.64
N ILE A 7 -9.25 3.92 -5.64
CA ILE A 7 -8.96 4.24 -4.24
C ILE A 7 -7.55 3.76 -3.91
N CYS A 8 -6.74 4.60 -3.28
CA CYS A 8 -5.48 4.17 -2.64
C CYS A 8 -5.51 4.58 -1.18
N THR A 9 -5.49 3.61 -0.26
CA THR A 9 -5.43 3.89 1.18
C THR A 9 -4.01 4.24 1.62
N GLY A 10 -3.85 5.08 2.65
CA GLY A 10 -2.53 5.55 3.09
C GLY A 10 -1.82 6.41 2.03
N SER A 11 -2.57 7.26 1.31
CA SER A 11 -2.05 8.06 0.19
C SER A 11 -1.99 9.55 0.48
N GLY A 12 -2.19 9.96 1.73
CA GLY A 12 -2.23 11.36 2.12
C GLY A 12 -0.88 12.06 2.23
N ARG A 13 0.23 11.31 2.25
CA ARG A 13 1.59 11.88 2.41
C ARG A 13 2.24 12.15 1.07
N GLN A 14 2.72 13.40 0.87
CA GLN A 14 3.31 13.84 -0.41
C GLN A 14 4.51 12.98 -0.85
N GLN A 15 5.36 12.58 0.08
CA GLN A 15 6.53 11.72 -0.19
C GLN A 15 6.24 10.23 0.10
N GLY A 16 4.96 9.88 0.25
CA GLY A 16 4.52 8.51 0.51
C GLY A 16 4.42 7.67 -0.75
N LEU A 17 4.48 6.36 -0.57
CA LEU A 17 4.29 5.40 -1.66
C LEU A 17 2.88 5.52 -2.25
N GLY A 18 1.84 5.70 -1.40
CA GLY A 18 0.46 5.86 -1.86
C GLY A 18 0.27 7.07 -2.78
N ALA A 19 0.89 8.21 -2.47
CA ALA A 19 0.84 9.38 -3.35
C ALA A 19 1.54 9.12 -4.70
N ALA A 20 2.70 8.44 -4.70
CA ALA A 20 3.38 8.05 -5.94
C ALA A 20 2.51 7.11 -6.81
N ILE A 21 1.81 6.17 -6.17
CA ILE A 21 0.85 5.30 -6.84
C ILE A 21 -0.28 6.12 -7.48
N LEU A 22 -0.88 7.05 -6.73
CA LEU A 22 -1.95 7.90 -7.27
C LEU A 22 -1.47 8.81 -8.40
N ARG A 23 -0.26 9.37 -8.30
CA ARG A 23 0.35 10.14 -9.40
C ARG A 23 0.45 9.32 -10.69
N ARG A 24 0.90 8.09 -10.56
CA ARG A 24 1.02 7.20 -11.72
C ARG A 24 -0.35 6.84 -12.30
N LEU A 25 -1.33 6.49 -11.48
CA LEU A 25 -2.69 6.17 -11.95
C LEU A 25 -3.36 7.39 -12.59
N ALA A 26 -3.21 8.58 -12.01
CA ALA A 26 -3.70 9.83 -12.56
C ALA A 26 -3.06 10.17 -13.92
N ALA A 27 -1.74 9.98 -14.05
CA ALA A 27 -1.03 10.16 -15.32
C ALA A 27 -1.55 9.24 -16.45
N GLU A 28 -2.14 8.11 -16.08
CA GLU A 28 -2.81 7.20 -17.03
C GLU A 28 -4.30 7.50 -17.22
N GLY A 29 -4.79 8.65 -16.70
CA GLY A 29 -6.15 9.15 -16.88
C GLY A 29 -7.19 8.54 -15.94
N CYS A 30 -6.76 7.93 -14.82
CA CYS A 30 -7.65 7.42 -13.80
C CYS A 30 -8.11 8.53 -12.87
N ASP A 31 -9.41 8.61 -12.58
CA ASP A 31 -9.92 9.41 -11.47
C ASP A 31 -9.53 8.77 -10.15
N VAL A 32 -9.19 9.55 -9.13
CA VAL A 32 -8.53 9.00 -7.95
C VAL A 32 -9.13 9.50 -6.64
N VAL A 33 -9.02 8.66 -5.60
CA VAL A 33 -9.40 8.98 -4.23
C VAL A 33 -8.16 8.97 -3.34
N VAL A 34 -7.84 10.12 -2.78
CA VAL A 34 -6.82 10.27 -1.74
C VAL A 34 -7.45 9.91 -0.41
N SER A 35 -6.92 8.89 0.26
CA SER A 35 -7.43 8.42 1.54
C SER A 35 -6.30 8.12 2.50
N ASP A 36 -6.39 8.65 3.71
CA ASP A 36 -5.46 8.44 4.82
C ASP A 36 -6.22 8.65 6.13
N LEU A 37 -5.59 8.39 7.27
CA LEU A 37 -6.22 8.57 8.58
C LEU A 37 -6.68 10.02 8.81
N GLY A 38 -5.90 11.00 8.36
CA GLY A 38 -6.25 12.42 8.43
C GLY A 38 -6.08 13.08 9.80
N THR A 39 -6.05 12.29 10.88
CA THR A 39 -5.95 12.74 12.27
C THR A 39 -4.82 12.02 12.99
N PRO A 40 -4.21 12.65 14.02
CA PRO A 40 -3.21 11.99 14.85
C PRO A 40 -3.74 10.74 15.52
N ASP A 41 -2.89 9.73 15.67
CA ASP A 41 -3.13 8.52 16.47
C ASP A 41 -2.06 8.45 17.56
N HIS A 42 -2.44 7.97 18.77
CA HIS A 42 -1.54 7.98 19.93
C HIS A 42 -0.35 7.01 19.81
N LEU A 43 -0.46 5.99 18.98
CA LEU A 43 0.60 5.01 18.72
C LEU A 43 1.42 5.31 17.46
N LEU A 44 0.98 6.26 16.62
CA LEU A 44 1.62 6.61 15.37
C LEU A 44 2.26 7.99 15.46
N SER A 45 3.48 8.14 14.97
CA SER A 45 4.07 9.46 14.88
C SER A 45 3.36 10.29 13.80
N GLN A 46 3.31 11.62 13.99
CA GLN A 46 2.70 12.52 13.00
C GLN A 46 3.29 12.35 11.59
N GLY A 47 4.57 11.98 11.48
CA GLY A 47 5.21 11.71 10.20
C GLY A 47 4.82 10.38 9.54
N ASP A 48 4.02 9.54 10.19
CA ASP A 48 3.56 8.26 9.64
C ASP A 48 2.13 8.37 9.08
N ILE A 49 1.43 9.47 9.31
CA ILE A 49 0.05 9.73 8.94
C ILE A 49 0.00 10.87 7.92
N GLY A 50 -0.79 10.72 6.87
CA GLY A 50 -1.19 11.82 6.02
C GLY A 50 -2.22 12.69 6.74
N ALA A 51 -1.81 13.86 7.24
CA ALA A 51 -2.72 14.82 7.85
C ALA A 51 -3.68 15.40 6.81
N THR A 52 -4.82 15.91 7.26
CA THR A 52 -5.87 16.43 6.35
C THR A 52 -5.32 17.48 5.38
N ASP A 53 -4.48 18.40 5.84
CA ASP A 53 -3.89 19.45 4.98
C ASP A 53 -2.91 18.86 3.94
N GLU A 54 -2.15 17.84 4.33
CA GLU A 54 -1.25 17.14 3.41
C GLU A 54 -2.04 16.35 2.35
N MET A 55 -3.15 15.69 2.75
CA MET A 55 -4.08 15.05 1.80
C MET A 55 -4.63 16.04 0.77
N GLN A 56 -4.99 17.25 1.21
CA GLN A 56 -5.47 18.30 0.28
C GLN A 56 -4.36 18.78 -0.65
N SER A 57 -3.12 18.85 -0.18
CA SER A 57 -1.96 19.19 -1.01
C SER A 57 -1.70 18.15 -2.09
N VAL A 58 -1.74 16.85 -1.75
CA VAL A 58 -1.67 15.75 -2.71
C VAL A 58 -2.81 15.84 -3.72
N ALA A 59 -4.02 16.09 -3.26
CA ALA A 59 -5.19 16.20 -4.14
C ALA A 59 -5.09 17.39 -5.10
N ALA A 60 -4.58 18.54 -4.65
CA ALA A 60 -4.38 19.72 -5.50
C ALA A 60 -3.37 19.44 -6.62
N GLU A 61 -2.27 18.76 -6.29
CA GLU A 61 -1.29 18.31 -7.28
C GLU A 61 -1.93 17.38 -8.32
N LEU A 62 -2.68 16.38 -7.88
CA LEU A 62 -3.31 15.40 -8.77
C LEU A 62 -4.37 16.06 -9.68
N ARG A 63 -5.16 17.01 -9.17
CA ARG A 63 -6.14 17.76 -10.00
C ARG A 63 -5.47 18.54 -11.14
N SER A 64 -4.21 18.98 -10.95
CA SER A 64 -3.48 19.70 -12.02
C SER A 64 -3.19 18.82 -13.24
N THR A 65 -3.30 17.50 -13.13
CA THR A 65 -3.17 16.55 -14.26
C THR A 65 -4.45 16.41 -15.09
N GLY A 66 -5.56 17.04 -14.66
CA GLY A 66 -6.83 17.03 -15.39
C GLY A 66 -7.78 15.90 -14.99
N VAL A 67 -7.46 15.07 -14.01
CA VAL A 67 -8.34 14.02 -13.48
C VAL A 67 -9.21 14.56 -12.33
N ARG A 68 -10.34 13.90 -12.06
CA ARG A 68 -11.14 14.20 -10.87
C ARG A 68 -10.50 13.57 -9.65
N VAL A 69 -10.53 14.29 -8.52
CA VAL A 69 -9.91 13.85 -7.27
C VAL A 69 -10.85 14.10 -6.10
N LEU A 70 -11.17 13.03 -5.38
CA LEU A 70 -11.91 13.07 -4.10
C LEU A 70 -10.91 12.87 -2.95
N VAL A 71 -11.16 13.54 -1.83
CA VAL A 71 -10.40 13.33 -0.56
C VAL A 71 -11.36 12.78 0.50
N VAL A 72 -11.01 11.64 1.07
CA VAL A 72 -11.81 10.99 2.11
C VAL A 72 -10.89 10.50 3.24
N PRO A 73 -10.92 11.12 4.43
CA PRO A 73 -10.28 10.54 5.60
C PRO A 73 -10.88 9.17 5.91
N CYS A 74 -10.03 8.20 6.22
CA CYS A 74 -10.47 6.84 6.53
C CYS A 74 -9.50 6.15 7.49
N ASP A 75 -10.02 5.70 8.63
CA ASP A 75 -9.35 4.71 9.44
C ASP A 75 -9.70 3.31 8.90
N VAL A 76 -8.74 2.66 8.26
CA VAL A 76 -8.93 1.33 7.66
C VAL A 76 -9.26 0.24 8.69
N ARG A 77 -8.98 0.47 9.99
CA ARG A 77 -9.32 -0.43 11.10
C ARG A 77 -10.81 -0.39 11.45
N ASN A 78 -11.50 0.68 11.03
CA ASN A 78 -12.90 0.90 11.34
C ASN A 78 -13.80 0.58 10.13
N GLU A 79 -14.61 -0.46 10.25
CA GLU A 79 -15.47 -0.92 9.16
C GLU A 79 -16.46 0.15 8.67
N ALA A 80 -17.04 0.95 9.57
CA ALA A 80 -17.95 2.02 9.18
C ALA A 80 -17.23 3.13 8.39
N SER A 81 -15.98 3.48 8.77
CA SER A 81 -15.15 4.42 8.03
C SER A 81 -14.82 3.91 6.62
N VAL A 82 -14.54 2.61 6.48
CA VAL A 82 -14.31 1.97 5.18
C VAL A 82 -15.58 1.97 4.33
N GLN A 83 -16.74 1.66 4.91
CA GLN A 83 -18.02 1.74 4.20
C GLN A 83 -18.31 3.14 3.68
N GLU A 84 -18.04 4.16 4.49
CA GLU A 84 -18.18 5.57 4.07
C GLU A 84 -17.24 5.92 2.93
N LEU A 85 -15.96 5.50 2.97
CA LEU A 85 -15.00 5.70 1.87
C LEU A 85 -15.54 5.16 0.55
N ILE A 86 -16.03 3.92 0.54
CA ILE A 86 -16.59 3.30 -0.67
C ILE A 86 -17.85 4.04 -1.13
N ALA A 87 -18.78 4.32 -0.21
CA ALA A 87 -20.04 4.99 -0.54
C ALA A 87 -19.81 6.39 -1.14
N ARG A 88 -18.92 7.19 -0.54
CA ARG A 88 -18.56 8.52 -1.06
C ARG A 88 -17.88 8.44 -2.43
N THR A 89 -17.03 7.45 -2.64
CA THR A 89 -16.41 7.22 -3.95
C THR A 89 -17.45 6.95 -5.03
N VAL A 90 -18.40 6.06 -4.75
CA VAL A 90 -19.47 5.72 -5.70
C VAL A 90 -20.43 6.89 -5.91
N ALA A 91 -20.77 7.63 -4.87
CA ALA A 91 -21.61 8.83 -5.00
C ALA A 91 -20.96 9.91 -5.88
N GLU A 92 -19.66 10.11 -5.78
CA GLU A 92 -18.91 11.12 -6.56
C GLU A 92 -18.67 10.70 -8.01
N PHE A 93 -18.26 9.44 -8.22
CA PHE A 93 -17.77 8.98 -9.53
C PHE A 93 -18.72 8.02 -10.26
N GLY A 94 -19.74 7.49 -9.57
CA GLY A 94 -20.66 6.49 -10.11
C GLY A 94 -20.09 5.06 -10.20
N ARG A 95 -18.82 4.85 -9.83
CA ARG A 95 -18.13 3.56 -9.96
C ARG A 95 -16.91 3.45 -9.04
N LEU A 96 -16.43 2.22 -8.88
CA LEU A 96 -15.13 1.88 -8.31
C LEU A 96 -14.53 0.72 -9.09
N ASP A 97 -13.36 0.92 -9.68
CA ASP A 97 -12.69 -0.08 -10.52
C ASP A 97 -11.43 -0.68 -9.88
N ILE A 98 -10.71 0.15 -9.11
CA ILE A 98 -9.39 -0.21 -8.60
C ILE A 98 -9.34 0.13 -7.11
N LEU A 99 -8.95 -0.86 -6.29
CA LEU A 99 -8.58 -0.65 -4.91
C LEU A 99 -7.09 -0.97 -4.74
N VAL A 100 -6.33 -0.02 -4.18
CA VAL A 100 -4.95 -0.26 -3.74
C VAL A 100 -4.92 -0.19 -2.21
N ASN A 101 -4.74 -1.33 -1.56
CA ASN A 101 -4.50 -1.44 -0.13
C ASN A 101 -3.04 -1.11 0.16
N ASN A 102 -2.75 0.18 0.37
CA ASN A 102 -1.41 0.66 0.66
C ASN A 102 -1.24 1.14 2.10
N ALA A 103 -2.31 1.50 2.81
CA ALA A 103 -2.22 1.85 4.22
C ALA A 103 -1.44 0.79 5.00
N GLY A 104 -0.44 1.22 5.75
CA GLY A 104 0.41 0.31 6.48
C GLY A 104 1.32 1.01 7.47
N VAL A 105 1.52 0.37 8.60
CA VAL A 105 2.46 0.76 9.65
C VAL A 105 3.42 -0.40 9.89
N GLY A 106 4.64 -0.12 10.36
CA GLY A 106 5.55 -1.24 10.32
C GLY A 106 6.73 -1.24 11.22
N TYR A 107 7.22 -0.10 11.63
CA TYR A 107 8.55 -0.11 12.22
C TYR A 107 8.55 0.14 13.73
N MET A 108 7.87 -0.75 14.45
CA MET A 108 8.11 -0.98 15.88
C MET A 108 9.40 -1.80 16.02
N LEU A 109 10.52 -1.17 15.63
CA LEU A 109 11.84 -1.79 15.52
C LEU A 109 12.41 -2.10 16.90
N LYS A 110 12.14 -3.30 17.42
CA LYS A 110 12.63 -3.78 18.71
C LYS A 110 12.77 -5.30 18.72
N PRO A 111 13.55 -5.88 19.67
CA PRO A 111 13.59 -7.31 19.89
C PRO A 111 12.17 -7.88 20.09
N PHE A 112 11.91 -9.04 19.54
CA PHE A 112 10.60 -9.68 19.62
C PHE A 112 10.08 -9.82 21.06
N ILE A 113 10.96 -10.18 22.01
CA ILE A 113 10.61 -10.38 23.43
C ILE A 113 10.15 -9.09 24.13
N ASP A 114 10.46 -7.92 23.56
CA ASP A 114 10.09 -6.61 24.11
C ASP A 114 8.85 -5.99 23.42
N ALA A 115 8.30 -6.68 22.39
CA ALA A 115 7.12 -6.22 21.71
C ALA A 115 5.88 -6.38 22.58
N THR A 116 5.05 -5.31 22.68
CA THR A 116 3.79 -5.36 23.41
C THR A 116 2.68 -5.96 22.55
N LEU A 117 1.63 -6.48 23.19
CA LEU A 117 0.45 -6.97 22.48
C LEU A 117 -0.25 -5.83 21.72
N GLU A 118 -0.26 -4.63 22.26
CA GLU A 118 -0.86 -3.46 21.62
C GLU A 118 -0.14 -3.07 20.32
N GLU A 119 1.19 -3.04 20.33
CA GLU A 119 2.00 -2.81 19.12
C GLU A 119 1.80 -3.91 18.07
N TRP A 120 1.77 -5.16 18.50
CA TRP A 120 1.47 -6.30 17.64
C TRP A 120 0.10 -6.14 16.98
N GLN A 121 -0.94 -5.86 17.78
CA GLN A 121 -2.31 -5.73 17.32
C GLN A 121 -2.47 -4.55 16.38
N LEU A 122 -1.88 -3.39 16.69
CA LEU A 122 -1.92 -2.22 15.82
C LEU A 122 -1.40 -2.54 14.42
N VAL A 123 -0.26 -3.23 14.32
CA VAL A 123 0.33 -3.59 13.01
C VAL A 123 -0.58 -4.54 12.24
N LEU A 124 -1.16 -5.55 12.90
CA LEU A 124 -2.11 -6.46 12.24
C LEU A 124 -3.40 -5.74 11.83
N ASP A 125 -3.93 -4.89 12.69
CA ASP A 125 -5.19 -4.19 12.44
C ASP A 125 -5.08 -3.23 11.25
N VAL A 126 -3.99 -2.48 11.14
CA VAL A 126 -3.79 -1.59 9.99
C VAL A 126 -3.46 -2.39 8.73
N ASN A 127 -2.45 -3.25 8.79
CA ASN A 127 -1.87 -3.84 7.58
C ASN A 127 -2.73 -4.97 7.00
N LEU A 128 -3.35 -5.80 7.85
CA LEU A 128 -4.05 -7.01 7.42
C LEU A 128 -5.56 -6.89 7.57
N THR A 129 -6.05 -6.53 8.77
CA THR A 129 -7.49 -6.35 8.99
C THR A 129 -8.03 -5.20 8.15
N GLY A 130 -7.29 -4.08 8.05
CA GLY A 130 -7.67 -2.95 7.21
C GLY A 130 -7.75 -3.33 5.72
N ALA A 131 -6.77 -4.07 5.20
CA ALA A 131 -6.80 -4.57 3.83
C ALA A 131 -7.98 -5.51 3.59
N PHE A 132 -8.31 -6.38 4.57
CA PHE A 132 -9.50 -7.23 4.51
C PHE A 132 -10.79 -6.39 4.45
N LEU A 133 -10.98 -5.42 5.33
CA LEU A 133 -12.18 -4.58 5.36
C LEU A 133 -12.35 -3.79 4.05
N CYS A 134 -11.29 -3.15 3.58
CA CYS A 134 -11.31 -2.41 2.31
C CYS A 134 -11.63 -3.33 1.13
N SER A 135 -10.97 -4.49 1.03
CA SER A 135 -11.22 -5.45 -0.05
C SER A 135 -12.63 -6.01 -0.01
N LYS A 136 -13.16 -6.33 1.18
CA LYS A 136 -14.54 -6.82 1.37
C LYS A 136 -15.57 -5.85 0.80
N HIS A 137 -15.48 -4.57 1.15
CA HIS A 137 -16.45 -3.57 0.72
C HIS A 137 -16.26 -3.14 -0.73
N ALA A 138 -15.02 -3.04 -1.21
CA ALA A 138 -14.72 -2.78 -2.62
C ALA A 138 -15.20 -3.93 -3.52
N ALA A 139 -14.91 -5.19 -3.15
CA ALA A 139 -15.36 -6.36 -3.92
C ALA A 139 -16.89 -6.46 -3.99
N ARG A 140 -17.61 -6.16 -2.88
CA ARG A 140 -19.08 -6.09 -2.89
C ARG A 140 -19.59 -5.06 -3.89
N GLN A 141 -18.97 -3.88 -3.92
CA GLN A 141 -19.32 -2.82 -4.86
C GLN A 141 -19.01 -3.20 -6.30
N MET A 142 -17.82 -3.75 -6.58
CA MET A 142 -17.39 -4.18 -7.90
C MET A 142 -18.30 -5.32 -8.44
N ARG A 143 -18.61 -6.29 -7.60
CA ARG A 143 -19.54 -7.39 -7.92
C ARG A 143 -20.94 -6.87 -8.25
N SER A 144 -21.48 -5.97 -7.45
CA SER A 144 -22.79 -5.34 -7.68
C SER A 144 -22.84 -4.56 -8.99
N ALA A 145 -21.75 -3.91 -9.38
CA ALA A 145 -21.63 -3.19 -10.64
C ALA A 145 -21.48 -4.10 -11.87
N GLY A 146 -21.02 -5.36 -11.69
CA GLY A 146 -20.89 -6.36 -12.77
C GLY A 146 -19.85 -6.03 -13.84
N GLN A 147 -18.88 -5.15 -13.53
CA GLN A 147 -17.88 -4.66 -14.49
C GLN A 147 -16.47 -5.22 -14.23
N GLY A 148 -16.35 -6.21 -13.30
CA GLY A 148 -15.08 -6.69 -12.80
C GLY A 148 -14.39 -5.66 -11.91
N GLY A 149 -13.10 -5.84 -11.68
CA GLY A 149 -12.31 -4.91 -10.84
C GLY A 149 -10.87 -5.34 -10.67
N ARG A 150 -10.10 -4.51 -9.96
CA ARG A 150 -8.71 -4.75 -9.61
C ARG A 150 -8.50 -4.45 -8.13
N ILE A 151 -8.00 -5.42 -7.36
CA ILE A 151 -7.57 -5.23 -5.97
C ILE A 151 -6.08 -5.50 -5.91
N ILE A 152 -5.31 -4.50 -5.45
CA ILE A 152 -3.86 -4.58 -5.39
C ILE A 152 -3.42 -4.32 -3.95
N ASN A 153 -2.79 -5.31 -3.35
CA ASN A 153 -2.32 -5.25 -1.97
C ASN A 153 -0.83 -4.90 -1.94
N ILE A 154 -0.46 -3.82 -1.27
CA ILE A 154 0.95 -3.48 -1.07
C ILE A 154 1.49 -4.31 0.09
N ALA A 155 2.08 -5.44 -0.26
CA ALA A 155 2.78 -6.30 0.67
C ALA A 155 4.20 -5.76 0.97
N SER A 156 5.21 -6.58 0.87
CA SER A 156 6.63 -6.23 1.09
C SER A 156 7.50 -7.43 0.74
N GLN A 157 8.80 -7.25 0.55
CA GLN A 157 9.79 -8.30 0.67
C GLN A 157 9.62 -9.09 2.00
N ALA A 158 9.18 -8.41 3.07
CA ALA A 158 8.86 -9.02 4.35
C ALA A 158 7.66 -10.00 4.32
N ALA A 159 6.99 -10.16 3.18
CA ALA A 159 5.97 -11.19 2.95
C ALA A 159 6.59 -12.50 2.44
N LYS A 160 7.89 -12.51 2.16
CA LYS A 160 8.63 -13.64 1.58
C LYS A 160 9.85 -14.02 2.40
N SER A 161 10.39 -13.07 3.16
CA SER A 161 11.59 -13.24 4.00
C SER A 161 11.34 -12.77 5.43
N GLY A 162 12.07 -13.35 6.40
CA GLY A 162 12.07 -12.90 7.79
C GLY A 162 13.05 -11.76 8.03
N PHE A 163 12.68 -10.83 8.91
CA PHE A 163 13.54 -9.74 9.35
C PHE A 163 13.54 -9.64 10.86
N ALA A 164 14.73 -9.61 11.47
CA ALA A 164 14.85 -9.40 12.90
C ALA A 164 14.22 -8.07 13.30
N HIS A 165 13.60 -8.02 14.47
CA HIS A 165 12.95 -6.84 15.06
C HIS A 165 11.71 -6.32 14.31
N LEU A 166 11.14 -7.13 13.41
CA LEU A 166 9.96 -6.81 12.60
C LEU A 166 8.86 -7.88 12.68
N ALA A 167 8.76 -8.63 13.78
CA ALA A 167 7.88 -9.81 13.87
C ALA A 167 6.42 -9.54 13.46
N ALA A 168 5.78 -8.50 14.00
CA ALA A 168 4.40 -8.16 13.68
C ALA A 168 4.24 -7.75 12.20
N TYR A 169 5.18 -6.95 11.69
CA TYR A 169 5.17 -6.52 10.29
C TYR A 169 5.33 -7.70 9.33
N VAL A 170 6.32 -8.57 9.58
CA VAL A 170 6.55 -9.79 8.79
C VAL A 170 5.30 -10.67 8.79
N ALA A 171 4.70 -10.91 9.97
CA ALA A 171 3.48 -11.69 10.09
C ALA A 171 2.32 -11.07 9.28
N SER A 172 2.11 -9.75 9.38
CA SER A 172 1.06 -9.04 8.65
C SER A 172 1.24 -9.15 7.14
N LYS A 173 2.48 -9.02 6.64
CA LYS A 173 2.77 -9.05 5.19
C LYS A 173 2.75 -10.46 4.61
N HIS A 174 3.15 -11.50 5.36
CA HIS A 174 2.91 -12.90 4.98
C HIS A 174 1.41 -13.22 4.95
N GLY A 175 0.65 -12.79 5.96
CA GLY A 175 -0.81 -12.92 5.99
C GLY A 175 -1.48 -12.25 4.79
N MET A 176 -0.99 -11.09 4.37
CA MET A 176 -1.52 -10.37 3.20
C MET A 176 -1.35 -11.17 1.90
N VAL A 177 -0.24 -11.87 1.69
CA VAL A 177 -0.05 -12.72 0.51
C VAL A 177 -0.99 -13.92 0.55
N GLY A 178 -1.14 -14.57 1.71
CA GLY A 178 -2.12 -15.65 1.89
C GLY A 178 -3.56 -15.17 1.62
N PHE A 179 -3.93 -14.03 2.18
CA PHE A 179 -5.22 -13.37 1.96
C PHE A 179 -5.44 -13.06 0.47
N THR A 180 -4.45 -12.47 -0.21
CA THR A 180 -4.49 -12.18 -1.65
C THR A 180 -4.83 -13.43 -2.47
N ARG A 181 -4.14 -14.53 -2.24
CA ARG A 181 -4.34 -15.80 -2.96
C ARG A 181 -5.73 -16.37 -2.74
N SER A 182 -6.22 -16.35 -1.49
CA SER A 182 -7.55 -16.85 -1.15
C SER A 182 -8.66 -16.09 -1.88
N ILE A 183 -8.68 -14.76 -1.74
CA ILE A 183 -9.77 -13.96 -2.33
C ILE A 183 -9.64 -13.81 -3.86
N ALA A 184 -8.46 -14.05 -4.44
CA ALA A 184 -8.28 -14.11 -5.89
C ALA A 184 -9.08 -15.29 -6.50
N ILE A 185 -9.08 -16.43 -5.82
CA ILE A 185 -9.86 -17.63 -6.24
C ILE A 185 -11.37 -17.35 -6.13
N GLU A 186 -11.80 -16.71 -5.03
CA GLU A 186 -13.21 -16.43 -4.78
C GLU A 186 -13.81 -15.41 -5.76
N LEU A 187 -13.01 -14.40 -6.13
CA LEU A 187 -13.48 -13.24 -6.90
C LEU A 187 -13.23 -13.36 -8.40
N GLY A 188 -12.48 -14.37 -8.84
CA GLY A 188 -12.17 -14.59 -10.25
C GLY A 188 -13.39 -14.73 -11.13
N GLY A 189 -14.45 -15.42 -10.66
CA GLY A 189 -15.72 -15.57 -11.36
C GLY A 189 -16.49 -14.26 -11.58
N ASP A 190 -16.20 -13.23 -10.79
CA ASP A 190 -16.79 -11.89 -10.92
C ASP A 190 -15.93 -10.98 -11.83
N GLY A 191 -14.85 -11.49 -12.45
CA GLY A 191 -13.92 -10.70 -13.25
C GLY A 191 -13.04 -9.75 -12.44
N ILE A 192 -12.90 -9.99 -11.14
CA ILE A 192 -12.07 -9.20 -10.23
C ILE A 192 -10.73 -9.91 -10.05
N THR A 193 -9.63 -9.27 -10.43
CA THR A 193 -8.29 -9.78 -10.13
C THR A 193 -7.80 -9.23 -8.80
N VAL A 194 -7.07 -10.07 -8.05
CA VAL A 194 -6.47 -9.68 -6.77
C VAL A 194 -5.01 -10.09 -6.76
N ASN A 195 -4.10 -9.11 -6.63
CA ASN A 195 -2.67 -9.35 -6.63
C ASN A 195 -1.98 -8.58 -5.50
N ALA A 196 -0.80 -9.04 -5.11
CA ALA A 196 0.08 -8.33 -4.18
C ALA A 196 1.32 -7.81 -4.91
N VAL A 197 1.77 -6.62 -4.54
CA VAL A 197 3.09 -6.08 -4.91
C VAL A 197 3.99 -6.15 -3.68
N CYS A 198 5.18 -6.70 -3.85
CA CYS A 198 6.17 -6.93 -2.80
C CYS A 198 7.41 -6.05 -3.03
N PRO A 199 7.36 -4.73 -2.68
CA PRO A 199 8.54 -3.89 -2.77
C PRO A 199 9.58 -4.31 -1.72
N ASN A 200 10.86 -4.05 -2.03
CA ASN A 200 11.91 -4.13 -1.03
C ASN A 200 12.19 -2.74 -0.42
N HIS A 201 13.44 -2.34 -0.29
CA HIS A 201 13.87 -1.06 0.26
C HIS A 201 13.41 0.11 -0.61
N VAL A 202 12.26 0.70 -0.31
CA VAL A 202 11.76 1.90 -0.99
C VAL A 202 12.20 3.14 -0.21
N THR A 203 12.72 4.15 -0.92
CA THR A 203 13.19 5.41 -0.34
C THR A 203 12.05 6.34 0.05
N THR A 204 11.24 5.91 1.02
CA THR A 204 10.19 6.72 1.67
C THR A 204 10.61 7.08 3.09
N GLY A 205 9.87 7.96 3.75
CA GLY A 205 10.10 8.29 5.17
C GLY A 205 10.12 7.06 6.09
N LEU A 206 9.28 6.07 5.80
CA LEU A 206 9.23 4.80 6.52
C LEU A 206 10.54 3.99 6.30
N GLY A 207 11.01 3.89 5.05
CA GLY A 207 12.27 3.23 4.72
C GLY A 207 13.49 3.91 5.33
N ALA A 208 13.49 5.24 5.43
CA ALA A 208 14.57 5.99 6.07
C ALA A 208 14.72 5.63 7.56
N LYS A 209 13.62 5.62 8.33
CA LYS A 209 13.63 5.21 9.75
C LYS A 209 14.17 3.79 9.94
N GLN A 210 13.79 2.87 9.07
CA GLN A 210 14.30 1.49 9.09
C GLN A 210 15.81 1.44 8.82
N ASN A 211 16.28 2.18 7.84
CA ASN A 211 17.70 2.21 7.48
C ASN A 211 18.55 2.77 8.62
N GLU A 212 18.12 3.86 9.28
CA GLU A 212 18.78 4.43 10.46
C GLU A 212 18.89 3.42 11.60
N TYR A 213 17.79 2.72 11.88
CA TYR A 213 17.77 1.70 12.93
C TYR A 213 18.76 0.57 12.65
N TYR A 214 18.72 -0.02 11.46
CA TYR A 214 19.60 -1.14 11.13
C TYR A 214 21.07 -0.73 10.97
N ALA A 215 21.36 0.47 10.50
CA ALA A 215 22.71 1.01 10.49
C ALA A 215 23.27 1.06 11.92
N LYS A 216 22.49 1.62 12.85
CA LYS A 216 22.86 1.70 14.29
C LYS A 216 23.06 0.32 14.91
N VAL A 217 22.12 -0.61 14.72
CA VAL A 217 22.19 -1.98 15.26
C VAL A 217 23.43 -2.74 14.75
N ARG A 218 23.84 -2.47 13.49
CA ARG A 218 25.02 -3.10 12.89
C ARG A 218 26.33 -2.35 13.13
N GLY A 219 26.30 -1.24 13.86
CA GLY A 219 27.49 -0.42 14.11
C GLY A 219 28.06 0.25 12.83
N LEU A 220 27.23 0.49 11.82
CA LEU A 220 27.61 1.07 10.54
C LEU A 220 27.19 2.54 10.45
N THR A 221 27.97 3.34 9.71
CA THR A 221 27.48 4.65 9.26
C THR A 221 26.36 4.45 8.21
N MET A 222 25.52 5.47 8.00
CA MET A 222 24.49 5.44 6.95
C MET A 222 25.11 5.19 5.57
N GLU A 223 26.24 5.79 5.28
CA GLU A 223 26.95 5.60 4.01
C GLU A 223 27.37 4.13 3.81
N GLN A 224 27.98 3.52 4.83
CA GLN A 224 28.39 2.11 4.81
C GLN A 224 27.17 1.18 4.66
N PHE A 225 26.09 1.48 5.40
CA PHE A 225 24.84 0.71 5.32
C PHE A 225 24.23 0.77 3.92
N MET A 226 24.14 1.97 3.34
CA MET A 226 23.60 2.18 2.00
C MET A 226 24.51 1.58 0.90
N ALA A 227 25.84 1.60 1.08
CA ALA A 227 26.76 0.94 0.18
C ALA A 227 26.58 -0.58 0.19
N ALA A 228 26.49 -1.18 1.38
CA ALA A 228 26.21 -2.62 1.53
C ALA A 228 24.85 -3.02 0.96
N MET A 229 23.83 -2.18 1.11
CA MET A 229 22.51 -2.39 0.50
C MET A 229 22.59 -2.40 -1.02
N ARG A 230 23.24 -1.41 -1.62
CA ARG A 230 23.43 -1.35 -3.09
C ARG A 230 24.15 -2.56 -3.64
N GLN A 231 25.12 -3.10 -2.92
CA GLN A 231 25.84 -4.32 -3.34
C GLN A 231 24.98 -5.59 -3.35
N ARG A 232 23.96 -5.66 -2.48
CA ARG A 232 23.05 -6.81 -2.44
C ARG A 232 21.98 -6.76 -3.52
N ILE A 233 21.63 -5.56 -4.00
CA ILE A 233 20.59 -5.37 -5.01
C ILE A 233 21.22 -5.48 -6.39
N PRO A 234 20.89 -6.48 -7.21
CA PRO A 234 21.49 -6.66 -8.54
C PRO A 234 21.41 -5.43 -9.44
N LEU A 235 20.29 -4.65 -9.37
CA LEU A 235 20.18 -3.37 -10.10
C LEU A 235 20.98 -2.21 -9.48
N GLY A 236 21.75 -2.44 -8.40
CA GLY A 236 22.70 -1.51 -7.81
C GLY A 236 22.10 -0.30 -7.07
N ARG A 237 20.78 -0.24 -6.90
CA ARG A 237 20.12 0.85 -6.19
C ARG A 237 18.91 0.40 -5.38
N PRO A 238 18.55 1.09 -4.28
CA PRO A 238 17.24 0.93 -3.65
C PRO A 238 16.10 1.25 -4.61
N GLY A 239 14.92 0.71 -4.36
CA GLY A 239 13.70 1.05 -5.07
C GLY A 239 13.26 2.49 -4.82
N MET A 240 12.67 3.10 -5.83
CA MET A 240 11.98 4.37 -5.73
C MET A 240 10.46 4.11 -5.63
N PRO A 241 9.68 5.04 -5.05
CA PRO A 241 8.23 4.91 -5.03
C PRO A 241 7.62 4.67 -6.42
N GLU A 242 8.22 5.26 -7.45
CA GLU A 242 7.82 5.14 -8.86
C GLU A 242 7.99 3.72 -9.41
N ASP A 243 8.98 2.95 -8.94
CA ASP A 243 9.17 1.55 -9.34
C ASP A 243 7.97 0.70 -8.91
N THR A 244 7.50 0.90 -7.67
CA THR A 244 6.30 0.23 -7.15
C THR A 244 5.03 0.73 -7.82
N ALA A 245 4.91 2.04 -8.04
CA ALA A 245 3.77 2.64 -8.70
C ALA A 245 3.61 2.12 -10.15
N ALA A 246 4.70 1.86 -10.86
CA ALA A 246 4.68 1.26 -12.19
C ALA A 246 4.11 -0.16 -12.18
N ALA A 247 4.50 -0.99 -11.21
CA ALA A 247 3.96 -2.35 -11.05
C ALA A 247 2.46 -2.32 -10.70
N VAL A 248 2.03 -1.39 -9.83
CA VAL A 248 0.61 -1.20 -9.50
C VAL A 248 -0.19 -0.79 -10.74
N ALA A 249 0.30 0.17 -11.53
CA ALA A 249 -0.38 0.60 -12.76
C ALA A 249 -0.50 -0.54 -13.79
N PHE A 250 0.53 -1.36 -13.95
CA PHE A 250 0.47 -2.55 -14.77
C PHE A 250 -0.60 -3.53 -14.28
N LEU A 251 -0.62 -3.89 -13.00
CA LEU A 251 -1.62 -4.79 -12.44
C LEU A 251 -3.04 -4.22 -12.46
N ALA A 252 -3.18 -2.90 -12.47
CA ALA A 252 -4.46 -2.21 -12.61
C ALA A 252 -4.97 -2.18 -14.06
N SER A 253 -4.11 -2.40 -15.04
CA SER A 253 -4.41 -2.31 -16.47
C SER A 253 -5.08 -3.58 -17.04
N ASP A 254 -5.54 -3.48 -18.28
CA ASP A 254 -6.07 -4.64 -19.01
C ASP A 254 -4.96 -5.59 -19.48
N ASP A 255 -3.71 -5.16 -19.51
CA ASP A 255 -2.57 -6.02 -19.83
C ASP A 255 -2.38 -7.11 -18.77
N ALA A 256 -2.79 -6.85 -17.53
CA ALA A 256 -2.75 -7.80 -16.42
C ALA A 256 -4.08 -8.57 -16.20
N ARG A 257 -5.02 -8.54 -17.15
CA ARG A 257 -6.37 -9.14 -16.99
C ARG A 257 -6.37 -10.65 -16.71
N TYR A 258 -5.28 -11.34 -17.01
CA TYR A 258 -5.13 -12.79 -16.77
C TYR A 258 -4.14 -13.10 -15.63
N ILE A 259 -3.82 -12.08 -14.81
CA ILE A 259 -2.92 -12.20 -13.66
C ILE A 259 -3.76 -12.01 -12.39
N THR A 260 -3.86 -13.06 -11.56
CA THR A 260 -4.56 -13.02 -10.27
C THR A 260 -3.94 -13.99 -9.29
N GLY A 261 -3.94 -13.68 -8.00
CA GLY A 261 -3.35 -14.49 -6.95
C GLY A 261 -1.81 -14.35 -6.83
N GLU A 262 -1.20 -13.46 -7.62
CA GLU A 262 0.25 -13.30 -7.66
C GLU A 262 0.77 -12.38 -6.54
N ALA A 263 2.03 -12.64 -6.16
CA ALA A 263 2.80 -11.79 -5.25
C ALA A 263 4.08 -11.34 -5.99
N MET A 264 3.95 -10.23 -6.72
CA MET A 264 4.97 -9.71 -7.62
C MET A 264 6.07 -8.99 -6.85
N ASN A 265 7.32 -9.44 -7.01
CA ASN A 265 8.48 -8.75 -6.46
C ASN A 265 8.82 -7.47 -7.25
N VAL A 266 9.06 -6.37 -6.52
CA VAL A 266 9.62 -5.12 -7.05
C VAL A 266 10.87 -4.83 -6.21
N SER A 267 11.93 -5.61 -6.44
CA SER A 267 13.07 -5.73 -5.52
C SER A 267 14.42 -5.39 -6.14
N GLY A 268 14.46 -5.05 -7.43
CA GLY A 268 15.73 -4.88 -8.15
C GLY A 268 16.57 -6.18 -8.25
N GLY A 269 15.94 -7.34 -8.03
CA GLY A 269 16.56 -8.66 -8.06
C GLY A 269 17.06 -9.16 -6.69
N GLU A 270 16.89 -8.40 -5.60
CA GLU A 270 17.30 -8.86 -4.25
C GLU A 270 16.41 -10.00 -3.73
N GLU A 271 15.16 -10.03 -4.12
CA GLU A 271 14.19 -11.08 -3.78
C GLU A 271 13.66 -11.72 -5.07
N ASN A 272 13.66 -13.03 -5.17
CA ASN A 272 13.35 -13.75 -6.40
C ASN A 272 12.46 -15.00 -6.22
N HIS A 273 11.79 -15.17 -5.06
CA HIS A 273 10.87 -16.29 -4.79
C HIS A 273 9.52 -15.83 -4.20
#